data_b66cd872494b0e53d0e04d130b4c6728
#
_entry.id   b66cd872494b0e53d0e04d130b4c6728
#
_cell.length_a   1.000
_cell.length_b   1.000
_cell.length_c   1.000
_cell.angle_alpha   90.00
_cell.angle_beta   90.00
_cell.angle_gamma   90.00
#
_symmetry.space_group_name_H-M   'P 1'
#
loop_
_entity.id
_entity.type
_entity.pdbx_description
1 polymer ?
#
loop_
_entity_poly.entity_id
_entity_poly.type
_entity_poly.pdbx_seq_one_letter_code
_entity_poly.pdbx_strand_id
1 'polypeptide(L)'
;MEYISTRGSAPALDFAGATLAGLASDGGLYVPREWPRFTEAEIAAMAGLPYAELAARVMQPFVGASLSPEQLLEMTRAAYGRFSHAAVTPLKQLDQQHWLLELFHGPTLAFKDVALQLLGLLFEEFLARGGDPLTIVGATSGDTGSAAIDAVAGRARIEIFMLHPKGRVSDVQRRQMTTVLAPNVHNIAIEGNFDDAQAHVKRMFNDPAMTNRFHIGAVNSINWARLMAQVVYYFAAALQLGAPGRKVAFAVPTGNFGDVFAGYVAAQMGLPIKQLIVATNVNDILHRALTTGDYSAGTVTPTAAPSMDIQVSSNFERLLFDLGGCNGVALAAQMAGFEATKSMQLTNLQREGAAVLFSSVRAEADDMSHALRWAWEQCGELLDPHTAIGLHAARSAGIAPEIPVVTLATAHPSKFRDAVERATGHRPQTPARIGDLFEREERLAELPGDYDAIAEYIAAHAVPRG
;
A
#
# COMPACT_ATOMS: atom_id res chain seq x y z
N MET A 1 18.41 4.88 -13.14
CA MET A 1 17.03 4.47 -13.49
C MET A 1 16.25 5.72 -13.84
N GLU A 2 15.51 5.71 -14.93
CA GLU A 2 14.63 6.78 -15.36
C GLU A 2 13.18 6.38 -15.15
N TYR A 3 12.34 7.31 -14.69
CA TYR A 3 10.93 7.12 -14.41
C TYR A 3 10.08 7.93 -15.36
N ILE A 4 9.10 7.31 -15.98
CA ILE A 4 8.18 7.90 -16.96
C ILE A 4 6.75 7.86 -16.43
N SER A 5 5.93 8.81 -16.90
CA SER A 5 4.49 8.80 -16.60
C SER A 5 3.75 7.76 -17.44
N THR A 6 2.79 7.09 -16.82
CA THR A 6 1.85 6.20 -17.52
C THR A 6 1.01 6.91 -18.57
N ARG A 7 0.84 8.24 -18.51
CA ARG A 7 0.08 9.05 -19.48
C ARG A 7 0.98 9.75 -20.51
N GLY A 8 2.31 9.69 -20.33
CA GLY A 8 3.32 9.96 -21.35
C GLY A 8 3.64 11.42 -21.63
N SER A 9 2.99 12.42 -21.04
CA SER A 9 3.25 13.84 -21.30
C SER A 9 4.01 14.55 -20.17
N ALA A 10 4.10 13.96 -18.97
CA ALA A 10 4.94 14.51 -17.90
C ALA A 10 6.42 14.25 -18.17
N PRO A 11 7.32 15.14 -17.67
CA PRO A 11 8.76 14.94 -17.81
C PRO A 11 9.22 13.66 -17.10
N ALA A 12 10.20 13.01 -17.69
CA ALA A 12 10.88 11.90 -17.04
C ALA A 12 11.73 12.39 -15.86
N LEU A 13 11.76 11.60 -14.78
CA LEU A 13 12.45 11.92 -13.55
C LEU A 13 13.43 10.81 -13.15
N ASP A 14 14.37 11.13 -12.30
CA ASP A 14 15.13 10.12 -11.55
C ASP A 14 14.32 9.59 -10.36
N PHE A 15 14.88 8.67 -9.59
CA PHE A 15 14.20 8.09 -8.44
C PHE A 15 13.85 9.13 -7.36
N ALA A 16 14.76 10.06 -7.07
CA ALA A 16 14.51 11.11 -6.08
C ALA A 16 13.36 12.02 -6.52
N GLY A 17 13.38 12.47 -7.77
CA GLY A 17 12.32 13.28 -8.34
C GLY A 17 10.96 12.58 -8.36
N ALA A 18 10.91 11.31 -8.78
CA ALA A 18 9.67 10.52 -8.79
C ALA A 18 9.12 10.27 -7.37
N THR A 19 10.01 10.07 -6.39
CA THR A 19 9.64 9.88 -4.98
C THR A 19 9.03 11.15 -4.39
N LEU A 20 9.66 12.32 -4.63
CA LEU A 20 9.16 13.61 -4.12
C LEU A 20 7.88 14.05 -4.83
N ALA A 21 7.78 13.84 -6.15
CA ALA A 21 6.58 14.19 -6.91
C ALA A 21 5.36 13.33 -6.54
N GLY A 22 5.56 12.03 -6.33
CA GLY A 22 4.49 11.07 -6.04
C GLY A 22 3.51 10.84 -7.19
N LEU A 23 2.94 11.91 -7.76
CA LEU A 23 2.03 11.93 -8.91
C LEU A 23 2.69 12.67 -10.07
N ALA A 24 2.49 12.22 -11.30
CA ALA A 24 2.98 12.92 -12.48
C ALA A 24 2.11 14.15 -12.81
N SER A 25 2.71 15.20 -13.38
CA SER A 25 2.04 16.47 -13.68
C SER A 25 0.91 16.36 -14.72
N ASP A 26 0.89 15.26 -15.50
CA ASP A 26 -0.18 14.92 -16.43
C ASP A 26 -1.30 14.07 -15.80
N GLY A 27 -1.25 13.87 -14.48
CA GLY A 27 -2.20 13.04 -13.73
C GLY A 27 -1.91 11.54 -13.83
N GLY A 28 -0.87 11.13 -14.56
CA GLY A 28 -0.39 9.75 -14.63
C GLY A 28 0.44 9.33 -13.42
N LEU A 29 0.89 8.09 -13.42
CA LEU A 29 1.68 7.49 -12.36
C LEU A 29 3.10 7.22 -12.85
N TYR A 30 4.12 7.50 -12.01
CA TYR A 30 5.49 7.14 -12.36
C TYR A 30 5.72 5.64 -12.29
N VAL A 31 6.40 5.12 -13.32
CA VAL A 31 6.94 3.75 -13.41
C VAL A 31 8.37 3.81 -13.94
N PRO A 32 9.25 2.86 -13.60
CA PRO A 32 10.56 2.76 -14.27
C PRO A 32 10.35 2.52 -15.76
N ARG A 33 11.19 3.13 -16.58
CA ARG A 33 11.14 2.97 -18.04
C ARG A 33 11.34 1.52 -18.47
N GLU A 34 12.15 0.77 -17.71
CA GLU A 34 12.46 -0.64 -17.94
C GLU A 34 12.43 -1.39 -16.60
N TRP A 35 11.91 -2.61 -16.62
CA TRP A 35 11.93 -3.47 -15.44
C TRP A 35 13.34 -4.03 -15.23
N PRO A 36 13.98 -3.82 -14.06
CA PRO A 36 15.22 -4.50 -13.75
C PRO A 36 14.98 -6.02 -13.65
N ARG A 37 16.00 -6.80 -14.02
CA ARG A 37 15.90 -8.26 -13.97
C ARG A 37 17.08 -8.85 -13.22
N PHE A 38 16.81 -9.88 -12.45
CA PHE A 38 17.79 -10.75 -11.84
C PHE A 38 17.82 -12.10 -12.55
N THR A 39 19.00 -12.67 -12.67
CA THR A 39 19.18 -14.06 -13.10
C THR A 39 18.80 -15.01 -11.95
N GLU A 40 18.52 -16.29 -12.27
CA GLU A 40 18.28 -17.32 -11.24
C GLU A 40 19.44 -17.43 -10.25
N ALA A 41 20.67 -17.29 -10.69
CA ALA A 41 21.85 -17.32 -9.84
C ALA A 41 21.91 -16.13 -8.87
N GLU A 42 21.54 -14.92 -9.32
CA GLU A 42 21.45 -13.75 -8.46
C GLU A 42 20.31 -13.87 -7.45
N ILE A 43 19.16 -14.43 -7.85
CA ILE A 43 18.04 -14.70 -6.93
C ILE A 43 18.47 -15.75 -5.89
N ALA A 44 19.11 -16.85 -6.32
CA ALA A 44 19.62 -17.87 -5.39
C ALA A 44 20.62 -17.30 -4.37
N ALA A 45 21.47 -16.37 -4.80
CA ALA A 45 22.45 -15.70 -3.93
C ALA A 45 21.84 -14.77 -2.89
N MET A 46 20.54 -14.43 -3.01
CA MET A 46 19.80 -13.65 -2.02
C MET A 46 19.23 -14.50 -0.86
N ALA A 47 19.24 -15.84 -1.01
CA ALA A 47 18.70 -16.74 0.01
C ALA A 47 19.48 -16.61 1.32
N GLY A 48 18.75 -16.50 2.44
CA GLY A 48 19.34 -16.40 3.77
C GLY A 48 19.84 -15.00 4.16
N LEU A 49 19.76 -14.00 3.28
CA LEU A 49 20.09 -12.63 3.65
C LEU A 49 19.11 -12.09 4.72
N PRO A 50 19.60 -11.32 5.71
CA PRO A 50 18.74 -10.54 6.58
C PRO A 50 17.81 -9.63 5.76
N TYR A 51 16.58 -9.39 6.24
CA TYR A 51 15.58 -8.65 5.46
C TYR A 51 16.08 -7.28 4.97
N ALA A 52 16.79 -6.52 5.79
CA ALA A 52 17.32 -5.21 5.39
C ALA A 52 18.36 -5.29 4.25
N GLU A 53 19.17 -6.35 4.23
CA GLU A 53 20.17 -6.58 3.17
C GLU A 53 19.50 -7.07 1.89
N LEU A 54 18.51 -7.97 2.01
CA LEU A 54 17.65 -8.37 0.89
C LEU A 54 16.94 -7.17 0.29
N ALA A 55 16.38 -6.30 1.14
CA ALA A 55 15.70 -5.08 0.71
C ALA A 55 16.62 -4.15 -0.07
N ALA A 56 17.82 -3.87 0.45
CA ALA A 56 18.80 -3.07 -0.25
C ALA A 56 19.17 -3.68 -1.62
N ARG A 57 19.36 -5.01 -1.66
CA ARG A 57 19.72 -5.72 -2.90
C ARG A 57 18.60 -5.64 -3.96
N VAL A 58 17.35 -5.89 -3.56
CA VAL A 58 16.19 -5.87 -4.46
C VAL A 58 15.89 -4.46 -4.96
N MET A 59 16.05 -3.45 -4.11
CA MET A 59 15.72 -2.06 -4.42
C MET A 59 16.84 -1.30 -5.16
N GLN A 60 18.10 -1.72 -5.05
CA GLN A 60 19.24 -1.01 -5.67
C GLN A 60 19.07 -0.68 -7.15
N PRO A 61 18.55 -1.59 -8.01
CA PRO A 61 18.35 -1.25 -9.43
C PRO A 61 17.35 -0.12 -9.65
N PHE A 62 16.38 0.05 -8.76
CA PHE A 62 15.36 1.10 -8.86
C PHE A 62 15.89 2.47 -8.44
N VAL A 63 16.69 2.53 -7.38
CA VAL A 63 17.19 3.81 -6.86
C VAL A 63 18.30 4.41 -7.75
N GLY A 64 18.97 3.57 -8.53
CA GLY A 64 20.01 4.00 -9.46
C GLY A 64 21.11 4.83 -8.77
N ALA A 65 21.43 6.00 -9.35
CA ALA A 65 22.42 6.93 -8.80
C ALA A 65 21.85 7.87 -7.72
N SER A 66 20.55 7.81 -7.42
CA SER A 66 19.93 8.67 -6.39
C SER A 66 20.40 8.34 -4.98
N LEU A 67 20.83 7.08 -4.73
CA LEU A 67 21.43 6.63 -3.46
C LEU A 67 22.59 5.69 -3.76
N SER A 68 23.66 5.79 -2.97
CA SER A 68 24.70 4.75 -3.00
C SER A 68 24.21 3.44 -2.37
N PRO A 69 24.84 2.29 -2.68
CA PRO A 69 24.49 1.03 -2.03
C PRO A 69 24.58 1.08 -0.50
N GLU A 70 25.57 1.79 0.04
CA GLU A 70 25.78 1.96 1.48
C GLU A 70 24.67 2.80 2.11
N GLN A 71 24.29 3.92 1.47
CA GLN A 71 23.17 4.78 1.93
C GLN A 71 21.86 3.98 1.95
N LEU A 72 21.56 3.24 0.88
CA LEU A 72 20.34 2.42 0.81
C LEU A 72 20.33 1.34 1.90
N LEU A 73 21.46 0.66 2.13
CA LEU A 73 21.58 -0.35 3.17
C LEU A 73 21.39 0.24 4.58
N GLU A 74 21.94 1.41 4.84
CA GLU A 74 21.77 2.12 6.11
C GLU A 74 20.28 2.48 6.33
N MET A 75 19.60 3.01 5.29
CA MET A 75 18.19 3.33 5.36
C MET A 75 17.31 2.10 5.58
N THR A 76 17.59 0.99 4.90
CA THR A 76 16.82 -0.26 5.09
C THR A 76 17.03 -0.84 6.48
N ARG A 77 18.24 -0.79 7.03
CA ARG A 77 18.51 -1.17 8.42
C ARG A 77 17.76 -0.28 9.41
N ALA A 78 17.75 1.02 9.21
CA ALA A 78 17.02 1.97 10.05
C ALA A 78 15.51 1.76 9.98
N ALA A 79 14.94 1.57 8.78
CA ALA A 79 13.51 1.35 8.58
C ALA A 79 13.04 0.03 9.20
N TYR A 80 13.71 -1.06 8.87
CA TYR A 80 13.28 -2.41 9.27
C TYR A 80 13.74 -2.82 10.66
N GLY A 81 14.73 -2.15 11.25
CA GLY A 81 15.10 -2.26 12.65
C GLY A 81 14.00 -1.83 13.63
N ARG A 82 12.97 -1.12 13.17
CA ARG A 82 11.80 -0.73 13.97
C ARG A 82 10.73 -1.82 14.09
N PHE A 83 10.87 -2.91 13.32
CA PHE A 83 9.93 -4.01 13.34
C PHE A 83 10.16 -4.93 14.54
N SER A 84 9.08 -5.45 15.10
CA SER A 84 9.13 -6.28 16.32
C SER A 84 9.52 -7.74 16.07
N HIS A 85 9.63 -8.16 14.81
CA HIS A 85 10.04 -9.50 14.43
C HIS A 85 11.33 -9.44 13.61
N ALA A 86 12.33 -10.27 13.97
CA ALA A 86 13.64 -10.25 13.32
C ALA A 86 13.60 -10.53 11.80
N ALA A 87 12.66 -11.36 11.34
CA ALA A 87 12.44 -11.62 9.91
C ALA A 87 11.66 -10.50 9.21
N VAL A 88 11.19 -9.46 9.93
CA VAL A 88 10.35 -8.35 9.43
C VAL A 88 9.01 -8.82 8.88
N THR A 89 9.02 -9.77 7.93
CA THR A 89 7.85 -10.38 7.28
C THR A 89 7.93 -11.90 7.37
N PRO A 90 7.70 -12.50 8.57
CA PRO A 90 7.80 -13.95 8.73
C PRO A 90 6.71 -14.69 7.99
N LEU A 91 7.06 -15.91 7.51
CA LEU A 91 6.10 -16.87 6.97
C LEU A 91 5.57 -17.77 8.08
N LYS A 92 4.27 -18.01 8.07
CA LYS A 92 3.58 -18.97 8.95
C LYS A 92 2.82 -19.99 8.13
N GLN A 93 3.09 -21.26 8.34
CA GLN A 93 2.40 -22.34 7.67
C GLN A 93 1.04 -22.60 8.31
N LEU A 94 -0.03 -22.68 7.51
CA LEU A 94 -1.37 -23.02 7.96
C LEU A 94 -1.68 -24.50 7.74
N ASP A 95 -1.35 -25.01 6.57
CA ASP A 95 -1.49 -26.42 6.19
C ASP A 95 -0.39 -26.83 5.20
N GLN A 96 -0.54 -27.95 4.50
CA GLN A 96 0.46 -28.47 3.57
C GLN A 96 0.76 -27.53 2.39
N GLN A 97 -0.19 -26.68 1.99
CA GLN A 97 -0.11 -25.81 0.82
C GLN A 97 -0.17 -24.32 1.17
N HIS A 98 -0.93 -23.93 2.20
CA HIS A 98 -1.24 -22.54 2.48
C HIS A 98 -0.35 -21.96 3.58
N TRP A 99 0.11 -20.73 3.32
CA TRP A 99 1.00 -19.97 4.18
C TRP A 99 0.46 -18.55 4.40
N LEU A 100 0.78 -17.95 5.53
CA LEU A 100 0.60 -16.52 5.76
C LEU A 100 1.96 -15.83 5.67
N LEU A 101 2.00 -14.70 4.98
CA LEU A 101 3.09 -13.74 5.08
C LEU A 101 2.66 -12.62 6.02
N GLU A 102 3.16 -12.63 7.25
CA GLU A 102 2.77 -11.66 8.26
C GLU A 102 3.45 -10.30 8.01
N LEU A 103 2.72 -9.32 7.50
CA LEU A 103 3.24 -7.99 7.13
C LEU A 103 3.00 -6.92 8.21
N PHE A 104 2.48 -7.30 9.37
CA PHE A 104 1.98 -6.40 10.41
C PHE A 104 2.90 -6.26 11.64
N HIS A 105 4.16 -6.62 11.53
CA HIS A 105 5.12 -6.50 12.64
C HIS A 105 5.75 -5.10 12.77
N GLY A 106 5.38 -4.17 11.90
CA GLY A 106 5.77 -2.76 11.97
C GLY A 106 5.09 -1.98 13.09
N PRO A 107 5.47 -0.72 13.31
CA PRO A 107 5.01 0.10 14.44
C PRO A 107 3.48 0.22 14.54
N THR A 108 2.78 0.30 13.40
CA THR A 108 1.32 0.55 13.38
C THR A 108 0.49 -0.69 13.08
N LEU A 109 1.11 -1.86 13.05
CA LEU A 109 0.44 -3.15 12.90
C LEU A 109 -0.26 -3.35 11.54
N ALA A 110 0.28 -2.78 10.47
CA ALA A 110 -0.21 -2.96 9.11
C ALA A 110 0.95 -3.05 8.10
N PHE A 111 0.71 -3.73 6.97
CA PHE A 111 1.70 -3.88 5.89
C PHE A 111 2.24 -2.56 5.36
N LYS A 112 1.47 -1.50 5.54
CA LYS A 112 1.83 -0.14 5.12
C LYS A 112 3.11 0.37 5.77
N ASP A 113 3.44 -0.13 6.96
CA ASP A 113 4.69 0.17 7.65
C ASP A 113 5.93 -0.23 6.83
N VAL A 114 5.87 -1.36 6.11
CA VAL A 114 7.00 -1.85 5.30
C VAL A 114 7.47 -0.81 4.30
N ALA A 115 6.55 -0.12 3.67
CA ALA A 115 6.87 0.92 2.70
C ALA A 115 7.06 2.30 3.33
N LEU A 116 6.20 2.67 4.28
CA LEU A 116 6.18 4.04 4.81
C LEU A 116 7.36 4.34 5.72
N GLN A 117 7.87 3.36 6.49
CA GLN A 117 9.06 3.56 7.30
C GLN A 117 10.28 3.92 6.44
N LEU A 118 10.43 3.31 5.28
CA LEU A 118 11.48 3.65 4.32
C LEU A 118 11.18 4.99 3.62
N LEU A 119 9.93 5.24 3.22
CA LEU A 119 9.55 6.47 2.53
C LEU A 119 9.84 7.72 3.36
N GLY A 120 9.61 7.67 4.68
CA GLY A 120 9.94 8.79 5.57
C GLY A 120 11.44 9.12 5.56
N LEU A 121 12.31 8.12 5.53
CA LEU A 121 13.77 8.30 5.42
C LEU A 121 14.17 8.85 4.05
N LEU A 122 13.55 8.35 2.97
CA LEU A 122 13.79 8.84 1.61
C LEU A 122 13.41 10.32 1.46
N PHE A 123 12.26 10.72 1.99
CA PHE A 123 11.85 12.12 1.99
C PHE A 123 12.85 13.01 2.73
N GLU A 124 13.22 12.62 3.95
CA GLU A 124 14.19 13.39 4.75
C GLU A 124 15.52 13.56 4.01
N GLU A 125 16.08 12.49 3.44
CA GLU A 125 17.31 12.51 2.65
C GLU A 125 17.21 13.41 1.42
N PHE A 126 16.15 13.25 0.62
CA PHE A 126 16.02 14.02 -0.62
C PHE A 126 15.71 15.49 -0.36
N LEU A 127 14.95 15.82 0.66
CA LEU A 127 14.69 17.20 1.08
C LEU A 127 15.94 17.86 1.69
N ALA A 128 16.84 17.11 2.32
CA ALA A 128 18.10 17.63 2.84
C ALA A 128 19.08 18.07 1.74
N ARG A 129 18.96 17.50 0.53
CA ARG A 129 19.80 17.88 -0.64
C ARG A 129 19.41 19.22 -1.26
N GLY A 130 18.29 19.79 -0.88
CA GLY A 130 17.73 21.04 -1.36
C GLY A 130 16.24 20.92 -1.65
N GLY A 131 15.59 22.06 -1.84
CA GLY A 131 14.15 22.15 -2.11
C GLY A 131 13.35 22.71 -0.93
N ASP A 132 12.06 22.90 -1.16
CA ASP A 132 11.14 23.43 -0.17
C ASP A 132 10.75 22.36 0.88
N PRO A 133 10.41 22.76 2.11
CA PRO A 133 9.78 21.85 3.07
C PRO A 133 8.53 21.18 2.50
N LEU A 134 8.33 19.90 2.83
CA LEU A 134 7.20 19.11 2.33
C LEU A 134 6.02 19.19 3.29
N THR A 135 4.89 19.64 2.79
CA THR A 135 3.60 19.63 3.50
C THR A 135 2.76 18.46 3.00
N ILE A 136 2.74 17.38 3.77
CA ILE A 136 1.94 16.19 3.46
C ILE A 136 0.50 16.46 3.89
N VAL A 137 -0.43 16.33 2.96
CA VAL A 137 -1.87 16.39 3.25
C VAL A 137 -2.53 15.11 2.79
N GLY A 138 -3.26 14.47 3.68
CA GLY A 138 -3.89 13.19 3.39
C GLY A 138 -5.24 13.01 4.07
N ALA A 139 -6.09 12.17 3.47
CA ALA A 139 -7.30 11.64 4.07
C ALA A 139 -7.11 10.15 4.36
N THR A 140 -7.62 9.68 5.49
CA THR A 140 -7.43 8.30 5.92
C THR A 140 -8.68 7.67 6.53
N SER A 141 -8.88 6.38 6.28
CA SER A 141 -9.80 5.51 7.02
C SER A 141 -9.13 4.83 8.23
N GLY A 142 -7.83 5.12 8.49
CA GLY A 142 -7.10 4.66 9.67
C GLY A 142 -5.68 4.14 9.38
N ASP A 143 -5.52 3.01 8.70
CA ASP A 143 -4.23 2.34 8.53
C ASP A 143 -3.16 3.15 7.80
N THR A 144 -3.54 3.83 6.72
CA THR A 144 -2.59 4.65 5.95
C THR A 144 -2.16 5.87 6.76
N GLY A 145 -3.11 6.51 7.46
CA GLY A 145 -2.81 7.67 8.30
C GLY A 145 -1.88 7.34 9.44
N SER A 146 -2.17 6.26 10.19
CA SER A 146 -1.32 5.85 11.31
C SER A 146 0.10 5.51 10.86
N ALA A 147 0.25 4.76 9.76
CA ALA A 147 1.57 4.41 9.25
C ALA A 147 2.33 5.61 8.67
N ALA A 148 1.65 6.56 8.00
CA ALA A 148 2.26 7.77 7.47
C ALA A 148 2.73 8.71 8.59
N ILE A 149 1.89 8.92 9.60
CA ILE A 149 2.22 9.74 10.78
C ILE A 149 3.44 9.17 11.49
N ASP A 150 3.45 7.86 11.82
CA ASP A 150 4.58 7.23 12.50
C ASP A 150 5.88 7.32 11.69
N ALA A 151 5.78 7.22 10.36
CA ALA A 151 6.94 7.26 9.47
C ALA A 151 7.62 8.64 9.40
N VAL A 152 6.85 9.73 9.55
CA VAL A 152 7.38 11.09 9.40
C VAL A 152 7.43 11.90 10.70
N ALA A 153 6.92 11.35 11.79
CA ALA A 153 6.94 12.00 13.09
C ALA A 153 8.35 12.44 13.51
N GLY A 154 8.53 13.72 13.81
CA GLY A 154 9.79 14.31 14.24
C GLY A 154 10.85 14.46 13.13
N ARG A 155 10.54 14.16 11.86
CA ARG A 155 11.50 14.37 10.75
C ARG A 155 11.55 15.83 10.34
N ALA A 156 12.76 16.29 10.07
CA ALA A 156 13.01 17.66 9.64
C ALA A 156 12.39 17.94 8.26
N ARG A 157 11.93 19.17 8.05
CA ARG A 157 11.41 19.70 6.77
C ARG A 157 10.15 18.98 6.24
N ILE A 158 9.42 18.24 7.10
CA ILE A 158 8.19 17.55 6.76
C ILE A 158 7.13 17.93 7.78
N GLU A 159 5.99 18.44 7.31
CA GLU A 159 4.77 18.59 8.09
C GLU A 159 3.72 17.61 7.57
N ILE A 160 2.95 16.98 8.45
CA ILE A 160 1.88 16.08 8.06
C ILE A 160 0.53 16.49 8.65
N PHE A 161 -0.45 16.67 7.78
CA PHE A 161 -1.84 16.97 8.10
C PHE A 161 -2.72 15.78 7.65
N MET A 162 -3.27 15.06 8.63
CA MET A 162 -4.05 13.87 8.34
C MET A 162 -5.52 14.08 8.73
N LEU A 163 -6.37 14.14 7.71
CA LEU A 163 -7.82 14.29 7.85
C LEU A 163 -8.47 12.93 8.02
N HIS A 164 -9.37 12.82 8.97
CA HIS A 164 -10.21 11.64 9.16
C HIS A 164 -11.63 12.02 9.61
N PRO A 165 -12.65 11.23 9.24
CA PRO A 165 -14.02 11.49 9.66
C PRO A 165 -14.18 11.23 11.16
N LYS A 166 -14.77 12.19 11.88
CA LYS A 166 -15.02 12.13 13.33
C LYS A 166 -15.88 10.91 13.68
N GLY A 167 -15.38 10.07 14.59
CA GLY A 167 -16.11 8.91 15.10
C GLY A 167 -16.27 7.74 14.12
N ARG A 168 -15.61 7.75 12.94
CA ARG A 168 -15.73 6.69 11.92
C ARG A 168 -14.45 5.90 11.66
N VAL A 169 -13.44 6.09 12.49
CA VAL A 169 -12.19 5.31 12.51
C VAL A 169 -12.19 4.46 13.77
N SER A 170 -11.66 3.23 13.72
CA SER A 170 -11.61 2.37 14.92
C SER A 170 -10.77 3.04 16.02
N ASP A 171 -11.09 2.75 17.28
CA ASP A 171 -10.37 3.36 18.42
C ASP A 171 -8.88 3.09 18.38
N VAL A 172 -8.47 1.88 17.98
CA VAL A 172 -7.05 1.53 17.84
C VAL A 172 -6.38 2.39 16.77
N GLN A 173 -7.00 2.52 15.59
CA GLN A 173 -6.44 3.30 14.49
C GLN A 173 -6.41 4.80 14.82
N ARG A 174 -7.49 5.32 15.42
CA ARG A 174 -7.54 6.72 15.88
C ARG A 174 -6.41 7.00 16.86
N ARG A 175 -6.27 6.18 17.90
CA ARG A 175 -5.22 6.37 18.91
C ARG A 175 -3.82 6.20 18.35
N GLN A 176 -3.61 5.30 17.38
CA GLN A 176 -2.32 5.20 16.70
C GLN A 176 -1.91 6.48 15.98
N MET A 177 -2.87 7.31 15.57
CA MET A 177 -2.61 8.62 14.97
C MET A 177 -2.48 9.72 16.03
N THR A 178 -3.48 9.84 16.89
CA THR A 178 -3.67 10.99 17.78
C THR A 178 -2.74 10.99 18.99
N THR A 179 -2.16 9.87 19.36
CA THR A 179 -1.16 9.76 20.45
C THR A 179 0.28 10.06 20.00
N VAL A 180 0.50 10.36 18.72
CA VAL A 180 1.80 10.82 18.23
C VAL A 180 1.87 12.35 18.43
N LEU A 181 2.62 12.78 19.45
CA LEU A 181 2.69 14.18 19.88
C LEU A 181 3.85 14.97 19.23
N ALA A 182 4.51 14.44 18.20
CA ALA A 182 5.57 15.13 17.49
C ALA A 182 5.06 16.48 16.93
N PRO A 183 5.83 17.59 17.00
CA PRO A 183 5.35 18.93 16.66
C PRO A 183 4.91 19.06 15.20
N ASN A 184 5.49 18.28 14.30
CA ASN A 184 5.20 18.27 12.85
C ASN A 184 4.00 17.38 12.46
N VAL A 185 3.23 16.85 13.44
CA VAL A 185 2.09 15.96 13.19
C VAL A 185 0.79 16.69 13.56
N HIS A 186 -0.14 16.77 12.61
CA HIS A 186 -1.44 17.41 12.78
C HIS A 186 -2.55 16.43 12.40
N ASN A 187 -3.28 15.95 13.40
CA ASN A 187 -4.48 15.13 13.21
C ASN A 187 -5.70 16.04 13.17
N ILE A 188 -6.54 15.90 12.16
CA ILE A 188 -7.73 16.73 11.94
C ILE A 188 -8.95 15.82 11.82
N ALA A 189 -9.79 15.82 12.85
CA ALA A 189 -11.09 15.17 12.81
C ALA A 189 -12.11 16.13 12.19
N ILE A 190 -12.73 15.73 11.07
CA ILE A 190 -13.73 16.55 10.39
C ILE A 190 -15.14 15.99 10.54
N GLU A 191 -16.13 16.83 10.55
CA GLU A 191 -17.53 16.42 10.38
C GLU A 191 -17.75 15.96 8.94
N GLY A 192 -18.37 14.78 8.76
CA GLY A 192 -18.59 14.19 7.44
C GLY A 192 -18.17 12.74 7.36
N ASN A 193 -17.82 12.30 6.17
CA ASN A 193 -17.38 10.95 5.86
C ASN A 193 -15.98 10.93 5.19
N PHE A 194 -15.48 9.75 4.83
CA PHE A 194 -14.17 9.61 4.21
C PHE A 194 -14.07 10.26 2.82
N ASP A 195 -15.17 10.23 2.06
CA ASP A 195 -15.21 10.84 0.72
C ASP A 195 -15.16 12.38 0.82
N ASP A 196 -15.78 12.96 1.85
CA ASP A 196 -15.69 14.39 2.13
C ASP A 196 -14.24 14.78 2.46
N ALA A 197 -13.56 14.02 3.33
CA ALA A 197 -12.16 14.24 3.62
C ALA A 197 -11.27 14.15 2.37
N GLN A 198 -11.51 13.15 1.51
CA GLN A 198 -10.80 13.03 0.22
C GLN A 198 -11.08 14.18 -0.73
N ALA A 199 -12.32 14.66 -0.79
CA ALA A 199 -12.70 15.78 -1.64
C ALA A 199 -11.95 17.06 -1.24
N HIS A 200 -11.83 17.33 0.07
CA HIS A 200 -11.06 18.47 0.59
C HIS A 200 -9.57 18.35 0.22
N VAL A 201 -8.97 17.18 0.40
CA VAL A 201 -7.57 16.94 0.00
C VAL A 201 -7.38 17.17 -1.49
N LYS A 202 -8.24 16.60 -2.36
CA LYS A 202 -8.18 16.81 -3.82
C LYS A 202 -8.32 18.27 -4.20
N ARG A 203 -9.25 19.01 -3.57
CA ARG A 203 -9.42 20.44 -3.80
C ARG A 203 -8.14 21.18 -3.45
N MET A 204 -7.47 20.86 -2.33
CA MET A 204 -6.24 21.51 -1.89
C MET A 204 -5.07 21.32 -2.86
N PHE A 205 -4.93 20.14 -3.47
CA PHE A 205 -3.92 19.90 -4.51
C PHE A 205 -4.15 20.71 -5.78
N ASN A 206 -5.37 21.18 -6.01
CA ASN A 206 -5.76 21.99 -7.16
C ASN A 206 -5.96 23.48 -6.81
N ASP A 207 -5.75 23.87 -5.56
CA ASP A 207 -5.92 25.26 -5.10
C ASP A 207 -4.60 26.03 -5.25
N PRO A 208 -4.51 27.03 -6.18
CA PRO A 208 -3.32 27.83 -6.36
C PRO A 208 -2.87 28.59 -5.10
N ALA A 209 -3.83 28.97 -4.22
CA ALA A 209 -3.50 29.66 -2.98
C ALA A 209 -2.67 28.75 -2.04
N MET A 210 -2.92 27.46 -2.08
CA MET A 210 -2.20 26.47 -1.29
C MET A 210 -0.93 25.99 -2.01
N THR A 211 -1.01 25.58 -3.28
CA THR A 211 0.10 25.00 -4.02
C THR A 211 1.21 25.99 -4.35
N ASN A 212 0.90 27.29 -4.50
CA ASN A 212 1.92 28.33 -4.67
C ASN A 212 2.67 28.64 -3.36
N ARG A 213 2.00 28.51 -2.22
CA ARG A 213 2.55 28.84 -0.91
C ARG A 213 3.28 27.65 -0.26
N PHE A 214 2.82 26.44 -0.50
CA PHE A 214 3.35 25.24 0.13
C PHE A 214 3.74 24.17 -0.91
N HIS A 215 4.79 23.41 -0.60
CA HIS A 215 5.12 22.21 -1.36
C HIS A 215 4.22 21.07 -0.87
N ILE A 216 3.00 20.96 -1.43
CA ILE A 216 2.03 19.95 -1.03
C ILE A 216 2.40 18.62 -1.64
N GLY A 217 2.48 17.59 -0.81
CA GLY A 217 2.73 16.22 -1.20
C GLY A 217 1.76 15.22 -0.60
N ALA A 218 1.74 14.03 -1.14
CA ALA A 218 0.90 12.93 -0.67
C ALA A 218 1.72 11.68 -0.34
N VAL A 219 1.27 10.96 0.68
CA VAL A 219 1.81 9.64 1.07
C VAL A 219 0.90 8.50 0.69
N ASN A 220 0.13 8.67 -0.37
CA ASN A 220 -0.83 7.67 -0.83
C ASN A 220 -0.17 6.47 -1.54
N SER A 221 -0.98 5.47 -1.91
CA SER A 221 -0.52 4.22 -2.51
C SER A 221 0.12 4.37 -3.90
N ILE A 222 -0.01 5.53 -4.53
CA ILE A 222 0.50 5.77 -5.89
C ILE A 222 2.00 6.13 -5.93
N ASN A 223 2.62 6.50 -4.81
CA ASN A 223 4.03 6.80 -4.78
C ASN A 223 4.88 5.57 -5.13
N TRP A 224 5.77 5.71 -6.13
CA TRP A 224 6.58 4.58 -6.61
C TRP A 224 7.47 3.97 -5.51
N ALA A 225 8.06 4.78 -4.65
CA ALA A 225 8.92 4.28 -3.58
C ALA A 225 8.17 3.33 -2.62
N ARG A 226 6.84 3.52 -2.45
CA ARG A 226 6.02 2.57 -1.68
C ARG A 226 5.89 1.22 -2.38
N LEU A 227 5.67 1.22 -3.70
CA LEU A 227 5.60 -0.01 -4.48
C LEU A 227 6.94 -0.74 -4.46
N MET A 228 8.04 -0.03 -4.69
CA MET A 228 9.39 -0.59 -4.66
C MET A 228 9.68 -1.35 -3.35
N ALA A 229 9.32 -0.75 -2.20
CA ALA A 229 9.52 -1.41 -0.90
C ALA A 229 8.66 -2.67 -0.73
N GLN A 230 7.49 -2.71 -1.35
CA GLN A 230 6.60 -3.87 -1.31
C GLN A 230 7.09 -5.04 -2.18
N VAL A 231 7.87 -4.80 -3.21
CA VAL A 231 8.49 -5.88 -4.02
C VAL A 231 9.32 -6.82 -3.15
N VAL A 232 9.98 -6.29 -2.12
CA VAL A 232 10.93 -7.01 -1.27
C VAL A 232 10.31 -8.22 -0.57
N TYR A 233 9.13 -8.10 -0.01
CA TYR A 233 8.54 -9.21 0.74
C TYR A 233 8.04 -10.36 -0.15
N TYR A 234 7.79 -10.12 -1.43
CA TYR A 234 7.57 -11.22 -2.39
C TYR A 234 8.85 -12.05 -2.58
N PHE A 235 10.01 -11.37 -2.72
CA PHE A 235 11.30 -12.05 -2.73
C PHE A 235 11.56 -12.78 -1.42
N ALA A 236 11.35 -12.14 -0.28
CA ALA A 236 11.56 -12.73 1.04
C ALA A 236 10.75 -14.03 1.22
N ALA A 237 9.47 -14.01 0.87
CA ALA A 237 8.59 -15.18 0.96
C ALA A 237 9.00 -16.28 -0.01
N ALA A 238 9.21 -15.95 -1.29
CA ALA A 238 9.54 -16.94 -2.30
C ALA A 238 10.89 -17.62 -2.03
N LEU A 239 11.91 -16.88 -1.60
CA LEU A 239 13.23 -17.41 -1.24
C LEU A 239 13.14 -18.42 -0.08
N GLN A 240 12.34 -18.11 0.96
CA GLN A 240 12.12 -19.03 2.08
C GLN A 240 11.39 -20.32 1.64
N LEU A 241 10.61 -20.26 0.57
CA LEU A 241 9.86 -21.40 0.01
C LEU A 241 10.61 -22.13 -1.14
N GLY A 242 11.87 -21.76 -1.40
CA GLY A 242 12.76 -22.48 -2.32
C GLY A 242 12.93 -21.86 -3.71
N ALA A 243 12.56 -20.58 -3.91
CA ALA A 243 12.93 -19.87 -5.15
C ALA A 243 14.47 -19.77 -5.28
N PRO A 244 15.01 -19.79 -6.50
CA PRO A 244 14.34 -19.83 -7.80
C PRO A 244 13.87 -21.23 -8.24
N GLY A 245 14.26 -22.30 -7.54
CA GLY A 245 13.94 -23.68 -7.93
C GLY A 245 12.46 -24.08 -7.76
N ARG A 246 11.67 -23.28 -7.05
CA ARG A 246 10.25 -23.55 -6.79
C ARG A 246 9.39 -22.33 -7.10
N LYS A 247 8.29 -22.55 -7.81
CA LYS A 247 7.28 -21.50 -8.04
C LYS A 247 6.39 -21.31 -6.81
N VAL A 248 5.94 -20.08 -6.58
CA VAL A 248 5.06 -19.70 -5.48
C VAL A 248 3.86 -18.92 -6.03
N ALA A 249 2.66 -19.17 -5.53
CA ALA A 249 1.49 -18.35 -5.80
C ALA A 249 1.22 -17.42 -4.61
N PHE A 250 0.67 -16.23 -4.87
CA PHE A 250 0.34 -15.26 -3.83
C PHE A 250 -1.13 -14.87 -3.93
N ALA A 251 -1.84 -14.91 -2.80
CA ALA A 251 -3.19 -14.39 -2.65
C ALA A 251 -3.13 -13.06 -1.92
N VAL A 252 -3.58 -12.00 -2.60
CA VAL A 252 -3.38 -10.63 -2.18
C VAL A 252 -4.72 -9.95 -1.93
N PRO A 253 -5.07 -9.61 -0.66
CA PRO A 253 -6.20 -8.74 -0.36
C PRO A 253 -6.01 -7.41 -1.05
N THR A 254 -6.89 -7.08 -2.01
CA THR A 254 -6.60 -6.01 -2.96
C THR A 254 -7.67 -4.92 -2.95
N GLY A 255 -7.26 -3.69 -2.64
CA GLY A 255 -8.00 -2.46 -2.88
C GLY A 255 -7.33 -1.67 -4.00
N ASN A 256 -6.39 -0.78 -3.66
CA ASN A 256 -5.71 0.13 -4.60
C ASN A 256 -4.69 -0.52 -5.55
N PHE A 257 -4.64 -1.84 -5.64
CA PHE A 257 -3.78 -2.62 -6.53
C PHE A 257 -2.25 -2.45 -6.30
N GLY A 258 -1.84 -1.64 -5.33
CA GLY A 258 -0.42 -1.36 -5.10
C GLY A 258 0.36 -2.60 -4.68
N ASP A 259 -0.17 -3.34 -3.72
CA ASP A 259 0.44 -4.55 -3.18
C ASP A 259 0.60 -5.63 -4.25
N VAL A 260 -0.48 -6.00 -4.92
CA VAL A 260 -0.43 -7.05 -5.95
C VAL A 260 0.38 -6.61 -7.19
N PHE A 261 0.44 -5.29 -7.49
CA PHE A 261 1.32 -4.77 -8.54
C PHE A 261 2.80 -4.91 -8.16
N ALA A 262 3.16 -4.79 -6.88
CA ALA A 262 4.51 -5.10 -6.43
C ALA A 262 4.87 -6.58 -6.66
N GLY A 263 3.92 -7.50 -6.52
CA GLY A 263 4.06 -8.90 -6.93
C GLY A 263 4.28 -9.05 -8.44
N TYR A 264 3.56 -8.28 -9.25
CA TYR A 264 3.77 -8.23 -10.70
C TYR A 264 5.20 -7.77 -11.05
N VAL A 265 5.66 -6.70 -10.40
CA VAL A 265 7.04 -6.20 -10.57
C VAL A 265 8.05 -7.27 -10.16
N ALA A 266 7.84 -7.97 -9.04
CA ALA A 266 8.72 -9.08 -8.63
C ALA A 266 8.80 -10.18 -9.70
N ALA A 267 7.68 -10.52 -10.36
CA ALA A 267 7.68 -11.47 -11.47
C ALA A 267 8.44 -10.92 -12.68
N GLN A 268 8.29 -9.65 -13.03
CA GLN A 268 9.06 -9.00 -14.10
C GLN A 268 10.58 -9.00 -13.81
N MET A 269 10.94 -8.92 -12.52
CA MET A 269 12.33 -9.01 -12.06
C MET A 269 12.92 -10.44 -12.10
N GLY A 270 12.13 -11.43 -12.46
CA GLY A 270 12.57 -12.82 -12.61
C GLY A 270 12.20 -13.75 -11.45
N LEU A 271 11.47 -13.25 -10.43
CA LEU A 271 11.00 -14.13 -9.35
C LEU A 271 9.98 -15.14 -9.90
N PRO A 272 10.12 -16.46 -9.62
CA PRO A 272 9.26 -17.50 -10.20
C PRO A 272 7.87 -17.53 -9.55
N ILE A 273 7.07 -16.51 -9.82
CA ILE A 273 5.68 -16.44 -9.37
C ILE A 273 4.82 -17.27 -10.30
N LYS A 274 4.06 -18.21 -9.73
CA LYS A 274 3.09 -19.03 -10.47
C LYS A 274 1.85 -18.25 -10.82
N GLN A 275 1.30 -17.53 -9.85
CA GLN A 275 0.06 -16.76 -9.98
C GLN A 275 -0.06 -15.71 -8.90
N LEU A 276 -0.66 -14.57 -9.26
CA LEU A 276 -1.12 -13.53 -8.36
C LEU A 276 -2.66 -13.59 -8.30
N ILE A 277 -3.18 -13.98 -7.15
CA ILE A 277 -4.62 -14.13 -6.93
C ILE A 277 -5.14 -12.84 -6.30
N VAL A 278 -5.84 -12.04 -7.08
CA VAL A 278 -6.46 -10.79 -6.62
C VAL A 278 -7.71 -11.14 -5.84
N ALA A 279 -7.67 -10.94 -4.53
CA ALA A 279 -8.81 -11.15 -3.64
C ALA A 279 -9.55 -9.84 -3.42
N THR A 280 -10.85 -9.80 -3.73
CA THR A 280 -11.74 -8.65 -3.49
C THR A 280 -12.87 -9.03 -2.55
N ASN A 281 -13.47 -8.03 -1.90
CA ASN A 281 -14.79 -8.17 -1.27
C ASN A 281 -15.90 -7.88 -2.31
N VAL A 282 -17.08 -7.55 -1.84
CA VAL A 282 -18.23 -7.18 -2.70
C VAL A 282 -17.99 -5.91 -3.55
N ASN A 283 -16.99 -5.12 -3.20
CA ASN A 283 -16.53 -4.01 -4.02
C ASN A 283 -15.53 -4.54 -5.07
N ASP A 284 -16.05 -5.10 -6.14
CA ASP A 284 -15.43 -6.08 -6.99
C ASP A 284 -14.91 -5.57 -8.34
N ILE A 285 -14.66 -4.27 -8.48
CA ILE A 285 -14.24 -3.66 -9.75
C ILE A 285 -13.03 -4.38 -10.38
N LEU A 286 -12.04 -4.77 -9.56
CA LEU A 286 -10.86 -5.50 -10.04
C LEU A 286 -11.18 -6.94 -10.45
N HIS A 287 -12.07 -7.61 -9.71
CA HIS A 287 -12.53 -8.95 -10.07
C HIS A 287 -13.24 -8.94 -11.44
N ARG A 288 -14.17 -8.00 -11.67
CA ARG A 288 -14.83 -7.83 -12.96
C ARG A 288 -13.85 -7.49 -14.07
N ALA A 289 -12.91 -6.57 -13.81
CA ALA A 289 -11.89 -6.21 -14.79
C ALA A 289 -11.04 -7.43 -15.24
N LEU A 290 -10.61 -8.26 -14.30
CA LEU A 290 -9.76 -9.41 -14.59
C LEU A 290 -10.52 -10.60 -15.17
N THR A 291 -11.81 -10.75 -14.87
CA THR A 291 -12.63 -11.89 -15.35
C THR A 291 -13.37 -11.59 -16.64
N THR A 292 -13.98 -10.41 -16.75
CA THR A 292 -14.85 -10.02 -17.88
C THR A 292 -14.29 -8.87 -18.72
N GLY A 293 -13.28 -8.15 -18.21
CA GLY A 293 -12.75 -6.92 -18.80
C GLY A 293 -13.51 -5.65 -18.42
N ASP A 294 -14.57 -5.77 -17.61
CA ASP A 294 -15.38 -4.63 -17.16
C ASP A 294 -14.74 -3.91 -15.97
N TYR A 295 -14.22 -2.71 -16.22
CA TYR A 295 -13.73 -1.80 -15.18
C TYR A 295 -14.67 -0.59 -15.06
N SER A 296 -15.88 -0.85 -14.56
CA SER A 296 -16.91 0.20 -14.36
C SER A 296 -17.13 0.43 -12.88
N ALA A 297 -17.02 1.67 -12.43
CA ALA A 297 -17.19 2.04 -11.03
C ALA A 297 -18.68 1.89 -10.62
N GLY A 298 -18.91 1.20 -9.51
CA GLY A 298 -20.20 1.05 -8.86
C GLY A 298 -20.34 1.91 -7.61
N THR A 299 -21.36 1.64 -6.82
CA THR A 299 -21.51 2.22 -5.48
C THR A 299 -20.65 1.44 -4.49
N VAL A 300 -19.95 2.14 -3.61
CA VAL A 300 -19.18 1.49 -2.53
C VAL A 300 -20.13 0.92 -1.49
N THR A 301 -19.95 -0.35 -1.15
CA THR A 301 -20.64 -1.03 -0.07
C THR A 301 -19.70 -1.14 1.13
N PRO A 302 -19.99 -0.52 2.28
CA PRO A 302 -19.17 -0.67 3.49
C PRO A 302 -19.11 -2.11 3.99
N THR A 303 -17.91 -2.60 4.31
CA THR A 303 -17.69 -3.96 4.80
C THR A 303 -16.82 -3.99 6.07
N ALA A 304 -16.55 -5.19 6.60
CA ALA A 304 -15.60 -5.37 7.70
C ALA A 304 -14.13 -5.20 7.28
N ALA A 305 -13.85 -5.10 5.96
CA ALA A 305 -12.53 -4.92 5.39
C ALA A 305 -12.41 -3.56 4.66
N PRO A 306 -12.47 -2.42 5.40
CA PRO A 306 -12.68 -1.09 4.83
C PRO A 306 -11.58 -0.62 3.87
N SER A 307 -10.35 -1.16 3.97
CA SER A 307 -9.27 -0.82 3.02
C SER A 307 -9.50 -1.38 1.61
N MET A 308 -10.47 -2.27 1.43
CA MET A 308 -10.89 -2.86 0.16
C MET A 308 -12.21 -2.27 -0.35
N ASP A 309 -12.87 -1.38 0.41
CA ASP A 309 -14.15 -0.75 0.06
C ASP A 309 -13.91 0.40 -0.90
N ILE A 310 -13.55 0.07 -2.14
CA ILE A 310 -13.25 1.02 -3.20
C ILE A 310 -13.90 0.60 -4.53
N GLN A 311 -14.17 1.60 -5.38
CA GLN A 311 -14.68 1.40 -6.75
C GLN A 311 -13.76 2.04 -7.82
N VAL A 312 -12.58 2.54 -7.42
CA VAL A 312 -11.50 2.98 -8.32
C VAL A 312 -10.18 2.53 -7.71
N SER A 313 -9.45 1.70 -8.44
CA SER A 313 -8.18 1.13 -7.99
C SER A 313 -7.01 1.85 -8.65
N SER A 314 -6.39 2.78 -7.92
CA SER A 314 -5.48 3.77 -8.49
C SER A 314 -4.24 3.18 -9.16
N ASN A 315 -3.65 2.09 -8.64
CA ASN A 315 -2.46 1.50 -9.24
C ASN A 315 -2.75 0.54 -10.40
N PHE A 316 -4.02 0.25 -10.67
CA PHE A 316 -4.39 -0.59 -11.82
C PHE A 316 -3.99 0.06 -13.15
N GLU A 317 -3.94 1.39 -13.20
CA GLU A 317 -3.43 2.17 -14.33
C GLU A 317 -2.01 1.74 -14.73
N ARG A 318 -1.13 1.40 -13.77
CA ARG A 318 0.23 0.93 -14.06
C ARG A 318 0.26 -0.41 -14.80
N LEU A 319 -0.62 -1.34 -14.40
CA LEU A 319 -0.75 -2.60 -15.10
C LEU A 319 -1.28 -2.40 -16.52
N LEU A 320 -2.32 -1.57 -16.68
CA LEU A 320 -2.89 -1.26 -17.99
C LEU A 320 -1.87 -0.62 -18.93
N PHE A 321 -1.00 0.24 -18.40
CA PHE A 321 0.11 0.86 -19.15
C PHE A 321 1.08 -0.21 -19.69
N ASP A 322 1.59 -1.06 -18.81
CA ASP A 322 2.58 -2.07 -19.17
C ASP A 322 2.00 -3.09 -20.15
N LEU A 323 0.82 -3.64 -19.86
CA LEU A 323 0.11 -4.58 -20.74
C LEU A 323 -0.37 -3.93 -22.05
N GLY A 324 -0.54 -2.62 -22.09
CA GLY A 324 -0.85 -1.84 -23.30
C GLY A 324 0.37 -1.50 -24.16
N GLY A 325 1.53 -2.11 -23.90
CA GLY A 325 2.79 -1.88 -24.63
C GLY A 325 3.44 -0.54 -24.32
N CYS A 326 3.27 -0.03 -23.11
CA CYS A 326 3.83 1.23 -22.60
C CYS A 326 3.43 2.46 -23.46
N ASN A 327 2.23 2.44 -24.05
CA ASN A 327 1.72 3.53 -24.88
C ASN A 327 0.96 4.55 -24.02
N GLY A 328 1.67 5.59 -23.55
CA GLY A 328 1.10 6.62 -22.68
C GLY A 328 -0.04 7.42 -23.31
N VAL A 329 0.04 7.70 -24.62
CA VAL A 329 -1.03 8.42 -25.33
C VAL A 329 -2.33 7.62 -25.38
N ALA A 330 -2.23 6.32 -25.69
CA ALA A 330 -3.39 5.45 -25.73
C ALA A 330 -4.00 5.28 -24.32
N LEU A 331 -3.16 5.12 -23.29
CA LEU A 331 -3.65 5.01 -21.93
C LEU A 331 -4.27 6.32 -21.43
N ALA A 332 -3.68 7.48 -21.73
CA ALA A 332 -4.25 8.78 -21.37
C ALA A 332 -5.67 8.95 -21.93
N ALA A 333 -5.90 8.57 -23.20
CA ALA A 333 -7.22 8.59 -23.80
C ALA A 333 -8.19 7.59 -23.11
N GLN A 334 -7.72 6.38 -22.77
CA GLN A 334 -8.51 5.36 -22.06
C GLN A 334 -8.91 5.87 -20.66
N MET A 335 -8.00 6.47 -19.92
CA MET A 335 -8.25 7.02 -18.58
C MET A 335 -9.16 8.24 -18.61
N ALA A 336 -9.01 9.14 -19.59
CA ALA A 336 -9.91 10.27 -19.77
C ALA A 336 -11.36 9.81 -20.05
N GLY A 337 -11.54 8.76 -20.85
CA GLY A 337 -12.83 8.11 -21.06
C GLY A 337 -13.44 7.57 -19.77
N PHE A 338 -12.63 6.86 -18.97
CA PHE A 338 -13.04 6.36 -17.67
C PHE A 338 -13.39 7.49 -16.67
N GLU A 339 -12.59 8.54 -16.62
CA GLU A 339 -12.86 9.69 -15.76
C GLU A 339 -14.18 10.37 -16.08
N ALA A 340 -14.53 10.47 -17.37
CA ALA A 340 -15.78 11.08 -17.84
C ALA A 340 -17.00 10.19 -17.61
N THR A 341 -16.89 8.88 -17.85
CA THR A 341 -18.05 7.96 -17.87
C THR A 341 -18.12 7.03 -16.65
N LYS A 342 -17.04 6.94 -15.87
CA LYS A 342 -16.84 5.96 -14.80
C LYS A 342 -16.93 4.50 -15.28
N SER A 343 -16.78 4.27 -16.56
CA SER A 343 -16.87 2.97 -17.21
C SER A 343 -15.75 2.79 -18.23
N MET A 344 -15.12 1.62 -18.24
CA MET A 344 -14.05 1.27 -19.16
C MET A 344 -14.07 -0.24 -19.43
N GLN A 345 -13.84 -0.62 -20.69
CA GLN A 345 -13.53 -2.00 -21.04
C GLN A 345 -12.03 -2.15 -21.29
N LEU A 346 -11.44 -3.18 -20.73
CA LEU A 346 -10.06 -3.55 -21.01
C LEU A 346 -9.96 -4.01 -22.48
N THR A 347 -8.86 -3.60 -23.14
CA THR A 347 -8.56 -4.12 -24.49
C THR A 347 -8.26 -5.62 -24.43
N ASN A 348 -8.39 -6.33 -25.56
CA ASN A 348 -8.03 -7.74 -25.62
C ASN A 348 -6.57 -7.99 -25.21
N LEU A 349 -5.64 -7.11 -25.64
CA LEU A 349 -4.23 -7.19 -25.27
C LEU A 349 -4.04 -7.11 -23.74
N GLN A 350 -4.73 -6.16 -23.08
CA GLN A 350 -4.66 -6.02 -21.63
C GLN A 350 -5.28 -7.22 -20.90
N ARG A 351 -6.40 -7.75 -21.38
CA ARG A 351 -7.05 -8.94 -20.77
C ARG A 351 -6.20 -10.20 -20.91
N GLU A 352 -5.71 -10.50 -22.12
CA GLU A 352 -4.88 -11.65 -22.38
C GLU A 352 -3.55 -11.58 -21.62
N GLY A 353 -2.92 -10.39 -21.59
CA GLY A 353 -1.71 -10.15 -20.83
C GLY A 353 -1.91 -10.34 -19.32
N ALA A 354 -3.01 -9.83 -18.77
CA ALA A 354 -3.33 -10.03 -17.36
C ALA A 354 -3.55 -11.51 -17.00
N ALA A 355 -4.26 -12.26 -17.86
CA ALA A 355 -4.58 -13.66 -17.63
C ALA A 355 -3.35 -14.59 -17.54
N VAL A 356 -2.18 -14.14 -18.01
CA VAL A 356 -0.91 -14.92 -17.91
C VAL A 356 -0.49 -15.12 -16.45
N LEU A 357 -0.68 -14.09 -15.61
CA LEU A 357 -0.18 -14.08 -14.22
C LEU A 357 -1.29 -13.90 -13.19
N PHE A 358 -2.37 -13.19 -13.53
CA PHE A 358 -3.43 -12.87 -12.58
C PHE A 358 -4.62 -13.81 -12.68
N SER A 359 -5.20 -14.11 -11.52
CA SER A 359 -6.57 -14.59 -11.37
C SER A 359 -7.27 -13.76 -10.31
N SER A 360 -8.57 -13.91 -10.14
CA SER A 360 -9.30 -13.16 -9.13
C SER A 360 -10.42 -13.97 -8.50
N VAL A 361 -10.60 -13.77 -7.20
CA VAL A 361 -11.70 -14.34 -6.42
C VAL A 361 -12.38 -13.21 -5.65
N ARG A 362 -13.70 -13.17 -5.74
CA ARG A 362 -14.56 -12.27 -4.95
C ARG A 362 -15.09 -13.04 -3.74
N ALA A 363 -15.02 -12.44 -2.56
CA ALA A 363 -15.53 -12.98 -1.31
C ALA A 363 -16.75 -12.21 -0.81
N GLU A 364 -17.76 -12.93 -0.39
CA GLU A 364 -18.90 -12.40 0.37
C GLU A 364 -18.58 -12.31 1.87
N ALA A 365 -19.46 -11.70 2.65
CA ALA A 365 -19.27 -11.58 4.11
C ALA A 365 -19.21 -12.95 4.81
N ASP A 366 -19.96 -13.92 4.33
CA ASP A 366 -19.96 -15.29 4.86
C ASP A 366 -18.66 -16.02 4.54
N ASP A 367 -18.08 -15.83 3.35
CA ASP A 367 -16.80 -16.41 2.96
C ASP A 367 -15.67 -15.91 3.86
N MET A 368 -15.64 -14.59 4.11
CA MET A 368 -14.71 -13.95 5.06
C MET A 368 -14.87 -14.57 6.46
N SER A 369 -16.11 -14.66 6.95
CA SER A 369 -16.40 -15.22 8.27
C SER A 369 -16.03 -16.70 8.38
N HIS A 370 -16.23 -17.49 7.33
CA HIS A 370 -15.79 -18.89 7.25
C HIS A 370 -14.27 -19.01 7.28
N ALA A 371 -13.55 -18.13 6.55
CA ALA A 371 -12.09 -18.13 6.54
C ALA A 371 -11.51 -17.76 7.92
N LEU A 372 -12.11 -16.78 8.63
CA LEU A 372 -11.74 -16.45 10.01
C LEU A 372 -11.90 -17.64 10.95
N ARG A 373 -13.08 -18.31 10.92
CA ARG A 373 -13.33 -19.49 11.74
C ARG A 373 -12.38 -20.64 11.42
N TRP A 374 -12.20 -20.95 10.14
CA TRP A 374 -11.31 -22.02 9.72
C TRP A 374 -9.87 -21.79 10.19
N ALA A 375 -9.34 -20.58 10.05
CA ALA A 375 -7.99 -20.24 10.50
C ALA A 375 -7.86 -20.43 12.02
N TRP A 376 -8.86 -20.02 12.79
CA TRP A 376 -8.86 -20.20 14.22
C TRP A 376 -9.00 -21.68 14.65
N GLU A 377 -10.01 -22.37 14.14
CA GLU A 377 -10.35 -23.73 14.57
C GLU A 377 -9.33 -24.79 14.08
N GLN A 378 -8.77 -24.61 12.89
CA GLN A 378 -7.87 -25.60 12.30
C GLN A 378 -6.39 -25.27 12.49
N CYS A 379 -6.04 -23.98 12.65
CA CYS A 379 -4.64 -23.53 12.70
C CYS A 379 -4.29 -22.78 14.00
N GLY A 380 -5.28 -22.41 14.82
CA GLY A 380 -5.09 -21.58 16.01
C GLY A 380 -4.74 -20.13 15.69
N GLU A 381 -5.07 -19.64 14.47
CA GLU A 381 -4.71 -18.32 14.00
C GLU A 381 -5.89 -17.37 13.97
N LEU A 382 -5.73 -16.22 14.64
CA LEU A 382 -6.65 -15.10 14.48
C LEU A 382 -6.14 -14.21 13.32
N LEU A 383 -7.00 -13.99 12.35
CA LEU A 383 -6.74 -13.14 11.19
C LEU A 383 -7.56 -11.86 11.27
N ASP A 384 -7.14 -10.83 10.55
CA ASP A 384 -7.98 -9.67 10.26
C ASP A 384 -8.90 -9.95 9.05
N PRO A 385 -10.00 -9.18 8.88
CA PRO A 385 -10.96 -9.40 7.79
C PRO A 385 -10.36 -9.36 6.39
N HIS A 386 -9.37 -8.50 6.13
CA HIS A 386 -8.70 -8.41 4.83
C HIS A 386 -7.92 -9.68 4.55
N THR A 387 -7.10 -10.13 5.50
CA THR A 387 -6.34 -11.38 5.41
C THR A 387 -7.27 -12.58 5.21
N ALA A 388 -8.42 -12.61 5.88
CA ALA A 388 -9.41 -13.69 5.72
C ALA A 388 -9.98 -13.76 4.29
N ILE A 389 -10.24 -12.61 3.65
CA ILE A 389 -10.63 -12.55 2.23
C ILE A 389 -9.51 -13.10 1.34
N GLY A 390 -8.25 -12.77 1.63
CA GLY A 390 -7.09 -13.33 0.93
C GLY A 390 -6.98 -14.84 1.10
N LEU A 391 -7.19 -15.35 2.30
CA LEU A 391 -7.16 -16.78 2.61
C LEU A 391 -8.29 -17.55 1.91
N HIS A 392 -9.52 -16.99 1.90
CA HIS A 392 -10.61 -17.54 1.11
C HIS A 392 -10.22 -17.68 -0.36
N ALA A 393 -9.64 -16.62 -0.93
CA ALA A 393 -9.19 -16.62 -2.32
C ALA A 393 -8.08 -17.65 -2.57
N ALA A 394 -7.09 -17.77 -1.67
CA ALA A 394 -6.01 -18.75 -1.75
C ALA A 394 -6.56 -20.19 -1.83
N ARG A 395 -7.53 -20.51 -0.99
CA ARG A 395 -8.13 -21.85 -0.90
C ARG A 395 -9.10 -22.17 -2.04
N SER A 396 -9.64 -21.13 -2.69
CA SER A 396 -10.62 -21.25 -3.77
C SER A 396 -10.00 -21.19 -5.19
N ALA A 397 -8.73 -20.78 -5.32
CA ALA A 397 -8.11 -20.50 -6.61
C ALA A 397 -7.71 -21.74 -7.45
N GLY A 398 -7.83 -22.95 -6.89
CA GLY A 398 -7.51 -24.19 -7.61
C GLY A 398 -6.05 -24.34 -8.01
N ILE A 399 -5.12 -23.81 -7.22
CA ILE A 399 -3.67 -23.93 -7.44
C ILE A 399 -3.26 -25.40 -7.18
N ALA A 400 -2.38 -25.95 -8.04
CA ALA A 400 -1.90 -27.31 -7.92
C ALA A 400 -1.23 -27.56 -6.54
N PRO A 401 -1.48 -28.71 -5.89
CA PRO A 401 -1.12 -28.95 -4.48
C PRO A 401 0.37 -28.83 -4.16
N GLU A 402 1.25 -29.06 -5.15
CA GLU A 402 2.71 -28.95 -5.00
C GLU A 402 3.22 -27.50 -4.97
N ILE A 403 2.38 -26.54 -5.33
CA ILE A 403 2.73 -25.11 -5.36
C ILE A 403 2.24 -24.46 -4.07
N PRO A 404 3.14 -23.89 -3.23
CA PRO A 404 2.73 -23.16 -2.06
C PRO A 404 1.96 -21.89 -2.44
N VAL A 405 0.88 -21.63 -1.70
CA VAL A 405 0.07 -20.43 -1.82
C VAL A 405 0.26 -19.56 -0.58
N VAL A 406 0.80 -18.38 -0.77
CA VAL A 406 1.07 -17.42 0.30
C VAL A 406 -0.02 -16.36 0.31
N THR A 407 -0.78 -16.30 1.39
CA THR A 407 -1.72 -15.21 1.66
C THR A 407 -0.98 -14.05 2.35
N LEU A 408 -1.11 -12.85 1.83
CA LEU A 408 -0.56 -11.66 2.47
C LEU A 408 -1.44 -11.27 3.67
N ALA A 409 -0.88 -11.36 4.88
CA ALA A 409 -1.54 -10.96 6.12
C ALA A 409 -1.26 -9.47 6.37
N THR A 410 -2.20 -8.63 5.93
CA THR A 410 -2.00 -7.19 5.74
C THR A 410 -2.17 -6.35 7.00
N ALA A 411 -2.85 -6.88 8.03
CA ALA A 411 -3.02 -6.18 9.30
C ALA A 411 -3.08 -7.15 10.49
N HIS A 412 -2.68 -6.68 11.66
CA HIS A 412 -2.84 -7.44 12.89
C HIS A 412 -4.33 -7.48 13.28
N PRO A 413 -4.88 -8.64 13.70
CA PRO A 413 -6.31 -8.80 14.01
C PRO A 413 -6.81 -7.85 15.10
N SER A 414 -5.95 -7.39 16.01
CA SER A 414 -6.34 -6.43 17.06
C SER A 414 -6.80 -5.06 16.55
N LYS A 415 -6.59 -4.75 15.27
CA LYS A 415 -7.13 -3.53 14.64
C LYS A 415 -8.62 -3.63 14.30
N PHE A 416 -9.15 -4.86 14.21
CA PHE A 416 -10.51 -5.18 13.78
C PHE A 416 -11.22 -6.11 14.76
N ARG A 417 -11.04 -5.87 16.07
CA ARG A 417 -11.44 -6.75 17.16
C ARG A 417 -12.87 -7.25 17.07
N ASP A 418 -13.82 -6.34 16.82
CA ASP A 418 -15.24 -6.66 16.84
C ASP A 418 -15.66 -7.58 15.67
N ALA A 419 -15.03 -7.42 14.50
CA ALA A 419 -15.27 -8.29 13.36
C ALA A 419 -14.71 -9.70 13.59
N VAL A 420 -13.51 -9.80 14.15
CA VAL A 420 -12.85 -11.06 14.48
C VAL A 420 -13.62 -11.80 15.59
N GLU A 421 -13.99 -11.11 16.67
CA GLU A 421 -14.74 -11.68 17.79
C GLU A 421 -16.11 -12.19 17.34
N ARG A 422 -16.84 -11.45 16.50
CA ARG A 422 -18.12 -11.92 15.95
C ARG A 422 -18.00 -13.21 15.15
N ALA A 423 -16.92 -13.36 14.39
CA ALA A 423 -16.72 -14.53 13.53
C ALA A 423 -16.19 -15.75 14.29
N THR A 424 -15.31 -15.55 15.28
CA THR A 424 -14.54 -16.62 15.94
C THR A 424 -14.94 -16.87 17.40
N GLY A 425 -15.65 -15.93 18.03
CA GLY A 425 -15.90 -15.92 19.48
C GLY A 425 -14.68 -15.48 20.31
N HIS A 426 -13.58 -15.10 19.68
CA HIS A 426 -12.33 -14.73 20.35
C HIS A 426 -11.93 -13.29 20.04
N ARG A 427 -11.71 -12.49 21.10
CA ARG A 427 -11.30 -11.11 20.98
C ARG A 427 -9.78 -11.00 20.88
N PRO A 428 -9.22 -10.49 19.75
CA PRO A 428 -7.77 -10.36 19.59
C PRO A 428 -7.15 -9.42 20.63
N GLN A 429 -6.04 -9.84 21.21
CA GLN A 429 -5.28 -9.02 22.16
C GLN A 429 -4.40 -8.01 21.43
N THR A 430 -4.26 -6.81 22.00
CA THR A 430 -3.29 -5.83 21.53
C THR A 430 -1.88 -6.30 21.86
N PRO A 431 -0.92 -6.26 20.93
CA PRO A 431 0.47 -6.58 21.22
C PRO A 431 1.04 -5.74 22.37
N ALA A 432 1.84 -6.36 23.24
CA ALA A 432 2.38 -5.71 24.46
C ALA A 432 3.11 -4.39 24.17
N ARG A 433 3.77 -4.27 23.00
CA ARG A 433 4.50 -3.06 22.58
C ARG A 433 3.63 -1.80 22.41
N ILE A 434 2.31 -1.98 22.24
CA ILE A 434 1.33 -0.89 22.21
C ILE A 434 0.24 -1.10 23.27
N GLY A 435 0.54 -1.85 24.34
CA GLY A 435 -0.43 -2.16 25.41
C GLY A 435 -0.97 -0.93 26.13
N ASP A 436 -0.14 0.10 26.24
CA ASP A 436 -0.44 1.40 26.85
C ASP A 436 -1.17 2.39 25.90
N LEU A 437 -1.48 1.99 24.66
CA LEU A 437 -2.06 2.88 23.63
C LEU A 437 -3.31 3.64 24.12
N PHE A 438 -4.13 2.99 24.94
CA PHE A 438 -5.38 3.56 25.45
C PHE A 438 -5.17 4.49 26.66
N GLU A 439 -3.97 4.53 27.21
CA GLU A 439 -3.58 5.38 28.34
C GLU A 439 -2.83 6.64 27.89
N ARG A 440 -2.32 6.65 26.64
CA ARG A 440 -1.55 7.76 26.09
C ARG A 440 -2.42 9.00 25.86
N GLU A 441 -1.83 10.18 26.03
CA GLU A 441 -2.44 11.46 25.67
C GLU A 441 -2.74 11.54 24.17
N GLU A 442 -3.90 12.07 23.81
CA GLU A 442 -4.31 12.31 22.41
C GLU A 442 -4.23 13.79 22.06
N ARG A 443 -3.73 14.11 20.88
CA ARG A 443 -3.76 15.45 20.30
C ARG A 443 -4.41 15.40 18.91
N LEU A 444 -5.52 16.13 18.75
CA LEU A 444 -6.22 16.30 17.48
C LEU A 444 -6.93 17.66 17.46
N ALA A 445 -7.10 18.21 16.26
CA ALA A 445 -7.98 19.33 16.01
C ALA A 445 -9.35 18.80 15.53
N GLU A 446 -10.43 19.38 16.02
CA GLU A 446 -11.77 19.11 15.50
C GLU A 446 -12.22 20.32 14.68
N LEU A 447 -12.52 20.08 13.39
CA LEU A 447 -12.94 21.11 12.46
C LEU A 447 -14.30 20.76 11.82
N PRO A 448 -15.08 21.78 11.42
CA PRO A 448 -16.24 21.53 10.57
C PRO A 448 -15.79 20.90 9.24
N GLY A 449 -16.71 20.20 8.55
CA GLY A 449 -16.47 19.64 7.21
C GLY A 449 -16.47 20.73 6.12
N ASP A 450 -15.72 21.82 6.36
CA ASP A 450 -15.61 22.99 5.50
C ASP A 450 -14.18 23.17 5.00
N TYR A 451 -14.03 23.36 3.69
CA TYR A 451 -12.71 23.46 3.06
C TYR A 451 -11.91 24.66 3.55
N ASP A 452 -12.55 25.82 3.71
CA ASP A 452 -11.84 27.07 3.99
C ASP A 452 -11.28 27.02 5.42
N ALA A 453 -12.04 26.48 6.38
CA ALA A 453 -11.58 26.24 7.75
C ALA A 453 -10.39 25.25 7.79
N ILE A 454 -10.42 24.19 6.99
CA ILE A 454 -9.32 23.22 6.91
C ILE A 454 -8.08 23.85 6.27
N ALA A 455 -8.24 24.60 5.18
CA ALA A 455 -7.15 25.26 4.47
C ALA A 455 -6.49 26.35 5.36
N GLU A 456 -7.29 27.12 6.10
CA GLU A 456 -6.80 28.11 7.08
C GLU A 456 -5.99 27.46 8.19
N TYR A 457 -6.49 26.35 8.76
CA TYR A 457 -5.76 25.60 9.78
C TYR A 457 -4.41 25.10 9.25
N ILE A 458 -4.37 24.49 8.05
CA ILE A 458 -3.12 24.02 7.44
C ILE A 458 -2.19 25.20 7.16
N ALA A 459 -2.70 26.30 6.61
CA ALA A 459 -1.90 27.49 6.30
C ALA A 459 -1.29 28.17 7.53
N ALA A 460 -1.91 28.01 8.71
CA ALA A 460 -1.42 28.53 9.97
C ALA A 460 -0.29 27.68 10.60
N HIS A 461 -0.18 26.40 10.23
CA HIS A 461 0.74 25.44 10.85
C HIS A 461 1.80 24.91 9.87
N ALA A 462 1.56 24.98 8.56
CA ALA A 462 2.52 24.50 7.55
C ALA A 462 3.66 25.51 7.33
N VAL A 463 4.84 24.97 7.00
CA VAL A 463 6.02 25.78 6.65
C VAL A 463 5.93 26.18 5.17
N PRO A 464 5.90 27.48 4.84
CA PRO A 464 5.86 27.96 3.46
C PRO A 464 7.11 27.56 2.66
N ARG A 465 7.00 27.62 1.33
CA ARG A 465 8.15 27.58 0.41
C ARG A 465 9.09 28.75 0.72
N GLY A 466 10.40 28.52 0.57
CA GLY A 466 11.43 29.53 0.76
C GLY A 466 11.56 30.49 -0.42
#